data_73422102630304367b40bf70e19e5e66
#
_entry.id   73422102630304367b40bf70e19e5e66
#
_cell.length_a   1.000
_cell.length_b   1.000
_cell.length_c   1.000
_cell.angle_alpha   90.00
_cell.angle_beta   90.00
_cell.angle_gamma   90.00
#
_symmetry.space_group_name_H-M   'P 1'
#
loop_
_entity.id
_entity.type
_entity.pdbx_description
1 polymer ?
#
loop_
_entity_poly.entity_id
_entity_poly.type
_entity_poly.pdbx_seq_one_letter_code
_entity_poly.pdbx_strand_id
1 'polypeptide(L)'
;MTEEAKDAILNNILVEEKSAAADADLVIECVAENMDTKRQLLGELDEMCKESAVFATNTSSLSVTEMGLGLKHAVIGMHFFNPVPSMKLVEVIRGANTTQETFDFIYNLSKEIGKEPVEVAEAPGFVVNKILIPMINEAIGLVETGVASVEDIDKAMMLGANHPMGPLALGDFIGLDVCLAIMNVLYSETGDPKY
;
A
#
# COMPACT_ATOMS: atom_id res chain seq x y z
N MET A 1 -21.38 10.36 -11.18
CA MET A 1 -20.70 11.69 -11.17
C MET A 1 -21.19 12.46 -12.38
N THR A 2 -21.53 13.75 -12.24
CA THR A 2 -21.88 14.62 -13.39
C THR A 2 -20.61 15.03 -14.14
N GLU A 3 -20.75 15.42 -15.42
CA GLU A 3 -19.60 15.94 -16.21
C GLU A 3 -18.98 17.19 -15.56
N GLU A 4 -19.78 18.09 -15.02
CA GLU A 4 -19.31 19.28 -14.29
C GLU A 4 -18.46 18.93 -13.07
N ALA A 5 -18.86 17.90 -12.30
CA ALA A 5 -18.10 17.43 -11.14
C ALA A 5 -16.78 16.75 -11.56
N LYS A 6 -16.77 16.02 -12.67
CA LYS A 6 -15.60 15.43 -13.27
C LYS A 6 -14.61 16.52 -13.73
N ASP A 7 -15.10 17.51 -14.46
CA ASP A 7 -14.29 18.61 -14.96
C ASP A 7 -13.70 19.45 -13.81
N ALA A 8 -14.46 19.68 -12.75
CA ALA A 8 -13.95 20.34 -11.54
C ALA A 8 -12.79 19.56 -10.88
N ILE A 9 -12.85 18.24 -10.85
CA ILE A 9 -11.75 17.38 -10.33
C ILE A 9 -10.55 17.47 -11.27
N LEU A 10 -10.76 17.28 -12.58
CA LEU A 10 -9.66 17.27 -13.55
C LEU A 10 -8.92 18.61 -13.63
N ASN A 11 -9.61 19.71 -13.44
CA ASN A 11 -9.01 21.06 -13.42
C ASN A 11 -8.08 21.29 -12.22
N ASN A 12 -8.15 20.46 -11.18
CA ASN A 12 -7.23 20.50 -10.05
C ASN A 12 -6.03 19.54 -10.20
N ILE A 13 -5.96 18.81 -11.31
CA ILE A 13 -4.87 17.87 -11.58
C ILE A 13 -3.99 18.46 -12.66
N LEU A 14 -2.72 18.69 -12.33
CA LEU A 14 -1.70 19.13 -13.28
C LEU A 14 -0.74 17.98 -13.55
N VAL A 15 -0.43 17.76 -14.82
CA VAL A 15 0.61 16.81 -15.24
C VAL A 15 1.85 17.62 -15.55
N GLU A 16 2.86 17.49 -14.69
CA GLU A 16 4.05 18.31 -14.70
C GLU A 16 5.32 17.47 -14.68
N GLU A 17 6.44 18.10 -14.96
CA GLU A 17 7.75 17.51 -14.76
C GLU A 17 8.09 17.42 -13.26
N LYS A 18 9.02 16.54 -12.88
CA LYS A 18 9.44 16.34 -11.49
C LYS A 18 9.81 17.64 -10.75
N SER A 19 10.32 18.64 -11.48
CA SER A 19 10.67 19.95 -10.92
C SER A 19 9.50 20.69 -10.28
N ALA A 20 8.26 20.38 -10.64
CA ALA A 20 7.07 20.94 -9.99
C ALA A 20 6.93 20.50 -8.51
N ALA A 21 7.60 19.43 -8.13
CA ALA A 21 7.59 18.96 -6.73
C ALA A 21 8.39 19.88 -5.78
N ALA A 22 9.21 20.80 -6.30
CA ALA A 22 10.05 21.68 -5.47
C ALA A 22 9.25 22.45 -4.39
N ASP A 23 8.05 22.90 -4.74
CA ASP A 23 7.17 23.66 -3.84
C ASP A 23 6.09 22.78 -3.15
N ALA A 24 6.13 21.47 -3.34
CA ALA A 24 5.14 20.55 -2.76
C ALA A 24 5.20 20.54 -1.23
N ASP A 25 4.03 20.51 -0.57
CA ASP A 25 3.91 20.28 0.87
C ASP A 25 3.94 18.80 1.21
N LEU A 26 3.45 17.97 0.28
CA LEU A 26 3.39 16.51 0.39
C LEU A 26 3.76 15.88 -0.94
N VAL A 27 4.64 14.90 -0.89
CA VAL A 27 4.94 13.99 -1.98
C VAL A 27 4.38 12.62 -1.62
N ILE A 28 3.55 12.03 -2.50
CA ILE A 28 3.08 10.65 -2.36
C ILE A 28 3.68 9.84 -3.52
N GLU A 29 4.67 9.02 -3.21
CA GLU A 29 5.31 8.14 -4.17
C GLU A 29 4.41 6.93 -4.46
N CYS A 30 4.09 6.71 -5.75
CA CYS A 30 3.24 5.61 -6.22
C CYS A 30 3.81 4.93 -7.48
N VAL A 31 5.14 4.93 -7.67
CA VAL A 31 5.77 4.26 -8.82
C VAL A 31 5.80 2.73 -8.63
N ALA A 32 6.37 2.02 -9.61
CA ALA A 32 6.47 0.55 -9.58
C ALA A 32 7.00 0.03 -8.24
N GLU A 33 6.46 -1.11 -7.78
CA GLU A 33 6.81 -1.73 -6.49
C GLU A 33 8.20 -2.40 -6.56
N ASN A 34 9.22 -1.54 -6.62
CA ASN A 34 10.63 -1.91 -6.69
C ASN A 34 11.44 -0.94 -5.85
N MET A 35 12.24 -1.45 -4.90
CA MET A 35 13.00 -0.67 -3.94
C MET A 35 13.95 0.31 -4.60
N ASP A 36 14.73 -0.13 -5.58
CA ASP A 36 15.73 0.72 -6.25
C ASP A 36 15.06 1.88 -6.99
N THR A 37 13.94 1.59 -7.70
CA THR A 37 13.16 2.61 -8.42
C THR A 37 12.60 3.66 -7.47
N LYS A 38 12.03 3.22 -6.34
CA LYS A 38 11.46 4.11 -5.32
C LYS A 38 12.54 4.96 -4.66
N ARG A 39 13.65 4.34 -4.25
CA ARG A 39 14.80 5.04 -3.63
C ARG A 39 15.44 6.04 -4.58
N GLN A 40 15.60 5.68 -5.85
CA GLN A 40 16.12 6.62 -6.86
C GLN A 40 15.23 7.84 -6.98
N LEU A 41 13.91 7.64 -7.15
CA LEU A 41 12.95 8.75 -7.27
C LEU A 41 12.94 9.62 -6.02
N LEU A 42 12.83 9.00 -4.83
CA LEU A 42 12.82 9.74 -3.56
C LEU A 42 14.12 10.52 -3.35
N GLY A 43 15.28 9.96 -3.73
CA GLY A 43 16.56 10.65 -3.67
C GLY A 43 16.62 11.89 -4.59
N GLU A 44 16.09 11.78 -5.82
CA GLU A 44 16.01 12.91 -6.74
C GLU A 44 15.09 14.03 -6.20
N LEU A 45 13.96 13.65 -5.58
CA LEU A 45 13.00 14.59 -4.98
C LEU A 45 13.55 15.21 -3.69
N ASP A 46 14.31 14.47 -2.90
CA ASP A 46 14.93 14.93 -1.65
C ASP A 46 15.89 16.11 -1.87
N GLU A 47 16.55 16.14 -3.03
CA GLU A 47 17.46 17.24 -3.40
C GLU A 47 16.74 18.50 -3.89
N MET A 48 15.49 18.39 -4.36
CA MET A 48 14.77 19.50 -4.96
C MET A 48 13.62 20.04 -4.14
N CYS A 49 13.00 19.20 -3.29
CA CYS A 49 11.86 19.62 -2.48
C CYS A 49 12.30 20.54 -1.32
N LYS A 50 11.39 21.41 -0.91
CA LYS A 50 11.60 22.25 0.26
C LYS A 50 11.72 21.40 1.53
N GLU A 51 12.53 21.85 2.50
CA GLU A 51 12.83 21.15 3.74
C GLU A 51 11.57 20.76 4.56
N SER A 52 10.49 21.54 4.41
CA SER A 52 9.21 21.28 5.10
C SER A 52 8.31 20.25 4.40
N ALA A 53 8.69 19.73 3.23
CA ALA A 53 7.88 18.75 2.53
C ALA A 53 7.80 17.44 3.31
N VAL A 54 6.64 16.80 3.31
CA VAL A 54 6.44 15.45 3.86
C VAL A 54 6.53 14.42 2.73
N PHE A 55 7.31 13.37 2.96
CA PHE A 55 7.45 12.28 1.98
C PHE A 55 6.67 11.05 2.44
N ALA A 56 5.69 10.65 1.63
CA ALA A 56 4.89 9.45 1.83
C ALA A 56 5.12 8.46 0.68
N THR A 57 5.03 7.17 0.96
CA THR A 57 5.06 6.10 -0.04
C THR A 57 3.81 5.25 0.03
N ASN A 58 3.26 4.90 -1.14
CA ASN A 58 2.13 3.98 -1.26
C ASN A 58 2.59 2.53 -1.45
N THR A 59 3.79 2.18 -1.01
CA THR A 59 4.26 0.79 -1.07
C THR A 59 3.29 -0.15 -0.35
N SER A 60 3.15 -1.36 -0.89
CA SER A 60 2.28 -2.41 -0.33
C SER A 60 3.01 -3.39 0.57
N SER A 61 4.35 -3.45 0.51
CA SER A 61 5.11 -4.51 1.19
C SER A 61 6.57 -4.17 1.51
N LEU A 62 7.15 -3.15 0.85
CA LEU A 62 8.56 -2.80 0.99
C LEU A 62 8.82 -1.97 2.24
N SER A 63 10.07 -2.03 2.75
CA SER A 63 10.49 -1.30 3.94
C SER A 63 10.48 0.22 3.73
N VAL A 64 9.64 0.92 4.49
CA VAL A 64 9.56 2.39 4.53
C VAL A 64 10.85 2.97 5.11
N THR A 65 11.40 2.32 6.13
CA THR A 65 12.68 2.70 6.75
C THR A 65 13.82 2.63 5.73
N GLU A 66 13.92 1.55 4.96
CA GLU A 66 14.96 1.39 3.95
C GLU A 66 14.85 2.43 2.84
N MET A 67 13.62 2.77 2.42
CA MET A 67 13.39 3.84 1.43
C MET A 67 13.91 5.19 1.90
N GLY A 68 13.77 5.50 3.20
CA GLY A 68 14.20 6.76 3.79
C GLY A 68 15.69 6.82 4.17
N LEU A 69 16.46 5.72 4.02
CA LEU A 69 17.86 5.71 4.41
C LEU A 69 18.71 6.68 3.58
N GLY A 70 19.33 7.64 4.26
CA GLY A 70 20.24 8.63 3.67
C GLY A 70 19.53 9.86 3.09
N LEU A 71 18.20 9.94 3.15
CA LEU A 71 17.44 11.12 2.76
C LEU A 71 17.40 12.15 3.90
N LYS A 72 17.26 13.43 3.54
CA LYS A 72 17.01 14.55 4.46
C LYS A 72 15.59 14.46 5.03
N HIS A 73 14.63 14.08 4.15
CA HIS A 73 13.23 13.91 4.51
C HIS A 73 12.99 12.50 5.05
N ALA A 74 12.28 12.41 6.18
CA ALA A 74 11.78 11.13 6.67
C ALA A 74 10.65 10.64 5.76
N VAL A 75 10.66 9.34 5.43
CA VAL A 75 9.60 8.72 4.65
C VAL A 75 8.61 8.06 5.60
N ILE A 76 7.30 8.24 5.31
CA ILE A 76 6.20 7.57 6.01
C ILE A 76 5.40 6.72 5.02
N GLY A 77 4.88 5.58 5.44
CA GLY A 77 3.95 4.80 4.63
C GLY A 77 2.54 5.40 4.66
N MET A 78 1.95 5.57 3.48
CA MET A 78 0.53 5.95 3.30
C MET A 78 -0.08 4.98 2.29
N HIS A 79 -0.38 3.76 2.76
CA HIS A 79 -0.77 2.64 1.92
C HIS A 79 -2.28 2.65 1.67
N PHE A 80 -2.66 2.93 0.43
CA PHE A 80 -4.04 2.89 -0.05
C PHE A 80 -4.39 1.52 -0.61
N PHE A 81 -5.69 1.23 -0.67
CA PHE A 81 -6.24 -0.01 -1.23
C PHE A 81 -7.04 0.26 -2.51
N ASN A 82 -6.87 -0.60 -3.51
CA ASN A 82 -7.61 -0.49 -4.77
C ASN A 82 -9.04 -1.04 -4.67
N PRO A 83 -10.02 -0.35 -5.28
CA PRO A 83 -9.96 0.96 -5.94
C PRO A 83 -9.91 2.10 -4.91
N VAL A 84 -8.90 2.98 -4.99
CA VAL A 84 -8.68 4.04 -4.01
C VAL A 84 -9.92 4.89 -3.71
N PRO A 85 -10.76 5.29 -4.68
CA PRO A 85 -11.95 6.09 -4.36
C PRO A 85 -12.99 5.36 -3.50
N SER A 86 -13.05 4.03 -3.57
CA SER A 86 -14.08 3.20 -2.91
C SER A 86 -13.61 2.63 -1.57
N MET A 87 -12.34 2.25 -1.49
CA MET A 87 -11.75 1.66 -0.28
C MET A 87 -11.47 2.75 0.75
N LYS A 88 -11.96 2.55 1.97
CA LYS A 88 -11.83 3.54 3.03
C LYS A 88 -10.50 3.48 3.77
N LEU A 89 -9.90 2.30 3.88
CA LEU A 89 -8.70 2.08 4.66
C LEU A 89 -7.49 2.80 4.07
N VAL A 90 -6.71 3.42 4.95
CA VAL A 90 -5.31 3.79 4.73
C VAL A 90 -4.49 3.22 5.89
N GLU A 91 -3.55 2.35 5.61
CA GLU A 91 -2.53 2.00 6.60
C GLU A 91 -1.49 3.13 6.63
N VAL A 92 -1.26 3.70 7.81
CA VAL A 92 -0.24 4.72 8.04
C VAL A 92 0.93 4.05 8.75
N ILE A 93 2.02 3.80 8.02
CA ILE A 93 3.14 2.99 8.48
C ILE A 93 4.28 3.87 8.96
N ARG A 94 4.64 3.71 10.23
CA ARG A 94 5.81 4.38 10.80
C ARG A 94 7.08 3.63 10.46
N GLY A 95 7.96 4.26 9.68
CA GLY A 95 9.35 3.85 9.56
C GLY A 95 10.18 4.33 10.76
N ALA A 96 11.44 3.89 10.83
CA ALA A 96 12.33 4.19 11.97
C ALA A 96 12.55 5.70 12.21
N ASN A 97 12.51 6.52 11.17
CA ASN A 97 12.74 7.96 11.22
C ASN A 97 11.45 8.80 11.18
N THR A 98 10.28 8.16 11.19
CA THR A 98 9.00 8.88 11.18
C THR A 98 8.79 9.63 12.50
N THR A 99 8.73 10.96 12.45
CA THR A 99 8.42 11.79 13.62
C THR A 99 6.95 11.72 13.99
N GLN A 100 6.61 12.11 15.22
CA GLN A 100 5.21 12.21 15.64
C GLN A 100 4.45 13.25 14.81
N GLU A 101 5.10 14.36 14.48
CA GLU A 101 4.51 15.43 13.67
C GLU A 101 4.17 14.94 12.25
N THR A 102 5.09 14.24 11.59
CA THR A 102 4.85 13.62 10.27
C THR A 102 3.70 12.61 10.32
N PHE A 103 3.68 11.78 11.37
CA PHE A 103 2.60 10.82 11.55
C PHE A 103 1.25 11.52 11.73
N ASP A 104 1.16 12.48 12.64
CA ASP A 104 -0.08 13.21 12.93
C ASP A 104 -0.60 13.93 11.69
N PHE A 105 0.31 14.51 10.89
CA PHE A 105 -0.04 15.15 9.62
C PHE A 105 -0.71 14.16 8.65
N ILE A 106 -0.05 13.04 8.35
CA ILE A 106 -0.58 12.03 7.40
C ILE A 106 -1.86 11.36 7.94
N TYR A 107 -1.90 11.07 9.24
CA TYR A 107 -3.06 10.46 9.88
C TYR A 107 -4.30 11.38 9.80
N ASN A 108 -4.14 12.67 10.10
CA ASN A 108 -5.22 13.65 10.02
C ASN A 108 -5.62 13.94 8.58
N LEU A 109 -4.66 14.11 7.67
CA LEU A 109 -4.92 14.27 6.24
C LEU A 109 -5.75 13.09 5.69
N SER A 110 -5.40 11.87 6.08
CA SER A 110 -6.18 10.69 5.69
C SER A 110 -7.65 10.80 6.08
N LYS A 111 -7.95 11.30 7.29
CA LYS A 111 -9.33 11.56 7.73
C LYS A 111 -10.01 12.67 6.93
N GLU A 112 -9.29 13.76 6.68
CA GLU A 112 -9.80 14.92 5.92
C GLU A 112 -10.21 14.56 4.49
N ILE A 113 -9.48 13.63 3.85
CA ILE A 113 -9.84 13.09 2.53
C ILE A 113 -10.88 11.96 2.59
N GLY A 114 -11.51 11.73 3.75
CA GLY A 114 -12.61 10.77 3.92
C GLY A 114 -12.18 9.32 4.06
N LYS A 115 -10.92 9.07 4.44
CA LYS A 115 -10.40 7.73 4.72
C LYS A 115 -10.45 7.40 6.21
N GLU A 116 -10.27 6.12 6.51
CA GLU A 116 -10.15 5.58 7.87
C GLU A 116 -8.68 5.14 8.06
N PRO A 117 -7.82 5.99 8.65
CA PRO A 117 -6.43 5.63 8.87
C PRO A 117 -6.27 4.67 10.04
N VAL A 118 -5.37 3.70 9.85
CA VAL A 118 -4.93 2.77 10.90
C VAL A 118 -3.43 2.93 11.09
N GLU A 119 -2.99 3.14 12.32
CA GLU A 119 -1.57 3.20 12.67
C GLU A 119 -0.96 1.80 12.61
N VAL A 120 0.15 1.68 11.89
CA VAL A 120 0.88 0.41 11.71
C VAL A 120 2.36 0.64 12.01
N ALA A 121 2.94 -0.17 12.89
CA ALA A 121 4.39 -0.28 13.00
C ALA A 121 4.91 -1.03 11.77
N GLU A 122 6.04 -0.58 11.24
CA GLU A 122 6.63 -1.20 10.06
C GLU A 122 6.90 -2.69 10.26
N ALA A 123 6.37 -3.48 9.35
CA ALA A 123 6.62 -4.92 9.25
C ALA A 123 6.35 -5.38 7.81
N PRO A 124 7.01 -6.45 7.32
CA PRO A 124 6.78 -6.96 5.98
C PRO A 124 5.29 -7.28 5.73
N GLY A 125 4.72 -6.67 4.68
CA GLY A 125 3.30 -6.82 4.30
C GLY A 125 2.30 -6.11 5.21
N PHE A 126 2.78 -5.29 6.17
CA PHE A 126 1.97 -4.50 7.11
C PHE A 126 0.91 -5.34 7.84
N VAL A 127 -0.35 -4.93 7.89
CA VAL A 127 -1.41 -5.73 8.53
C VAL A 127 -2.21 -6.53 7.50
N VAL A 128 -2.76 -5.84 6.50
CA VAL A 128 -3.70 -6.50 5.57
C VAL A 128 -3.00 -7.55 4.73
N ASN A 129 -1.92 -7.21 4.03
CA ASN A 129 -1.23 -8.17 3.16
C ASN A 129 -0.57 -9.31 3.94
N LYS A 130 -0.09 -9.04 5.15
CA LYS A 130 0.48 -10.05 6.06
C LYS A 130 -0.50 -11.16 6.43
N ILE A 131 -1.80 -10.84 6.47
CA ILE A 131 -2.87 -11.80 6.80
C ILE A 131 -3.51 -12.34 5.53
N LEU A 132 -3.87 -11.45 4.61
CA LEU A 132 -4.67 -11.77 3.43
C LEU A 132 -3.93 -12.68 2.44
N ILE A 133 -2.69 -12.35 2.10
CA ILE A 133 -1.97 -13.07 1.05
C ILE A 133 -1.65 -14.52 1.46
N PRO A 134 -1.16 -14.79 2.68
CA PRO A 134 -1.05 -16.18 3.16
C PRO A 134 -2.39 -16.91 3.21
N MET A 135 -3.49 -16.26 3.56
CA MET A 135 -4.82 -16.89 3.54
C MET A 135 -5.22 -17.30 2.11
N ILE A 136 -4.94 -16.48 1.10
CA ILE A 136 -5.16 -16.83 -0.31
C ILE A 136 -4.28 -18.01 -0.69
N ASN A 137 -3.00 -18.02 -0.30
CA ASN A 137 -2.08 -19.11 -0.57
C ASN A 137 -2.54 -20.44 0.07
N GLU A 138 -3.03 -20.40 1.31
CA GLU A 138 -3.62 -21.59 1.96
C GLU A 138 -4.84 -22.11 1.19
N ALA A 139 -5.71 -21.22 0.71
CA ALA A 139 -6.85 -21.59 -0.11
C ALA A 139 -6.44 -22.28 -1.42
N ILE A 140 -5.37 -21.81 -2.07
CA ILE A 140 -4.77 -22.45 -3.24
C ILE A 140 -4.27 -23.86 -2.89
N GLY A 141 -3.60 -24.04 -1.75
CA GLY A 141 -3.13 -25.34 -1.26
C GLY A 141 -4.28 -26.34 -1.02
N LEU A 142 -5.45 -25.88 -0.61
CA LEU A 142 -6.63 -26.73 -0.48
C LEU A 142 -7.14 -27.24 -1.85
N VAL A 143 -7.05 -26.42 -2.90
CA VAL A 143 -7.35 -26.85 -4.27
C VAL A 143 -6.34 -27.88 -4.74
N GLU A 144 -5.05 -27.60 -4.56
CA GLU A 144 -3.95 -28.49 -4.98
C GLU A 144 -4.05 -29.87 -4.33
N THR A 145 -4.39 -29.92 -3.05
CA THR A 145 -4.52 -31.18 -2.30
C THR A 145 -5.87 -31.87 -2.48
N GLY A 146 -6.79 -31.29 -3.26
CA GLY A 146 -8.08 -31.86 -3.59
C GLY A 146 -9.07 -31.91 -2.41
N VAL A 147 -8.92 -31.03 -1.43
CA VAL A 147 -9.82 -30.94 -0.27
C VAL A 147 -11.21 -30.48 -0.68
N ALA A 148 -11.30 -29.47 -1.56
CA ALA A 148 -12.56 -28.98 -2.11
C ALA A 148 -12.32 -28.27 -3.46
N SER A 149 -13.42 -28.00 -4.19
CA SER A 149 -13.39 -27.20 -5.40
C SER A 149 -13.13 -25.72 -5.09
N VAL A 150 -12.71 -24.94 -6.11
CA VAL A 150 -12.53 -23.48 -6.00
C VAL A 150 -13.82 -22.82 -5.49
N GLU A 151 -14.97 -23.20 -6.09
CA GLU A 151 -16.28 -22.66 -5.75
C GLU A 151 -16.69 -22.99 -4.31
N ASP A 152 -16.41 -24.22 -3.86
CA ASP A 152 -16.78 -24.65 -2.50
C ASP A 152 -15.88 -24.00 -1.43
N ILE A 153 -14.59 -23.80 -1.70
CA ILE A 153 -13.68 -23.08 -0.79
C ILE A 153 -14.16 -21.63 -0.62
N ASP A 154 -14.42 -20.94 -1.73
CA ASP A 154 -14.90 -19.57 -1.68
C ASP A 154 -16.24 -19.46 -0.95
N LYS A 155 -17.20 -20.35 -1.26
CA LYS A 155 -18.47 -20.44 -0.58
C LYS A 155 -18.35 -20.72 0.91
N ALA A 156 -17.44 -21.62 1.30
CA ALA A 156 -17.19 -21.94 2.70
C ALA A 156 -16.69 -20.73 3.47
N MET A 157 -15.76 -19.96 2.89
CA MET A 157 -15.23 -18.74 3.53
C MET A 157 -16.26 -17.62 3.58
N MET A 158 -17.08 -17.47 2.55
CA MET A 158 -18.16 -16.48 2.55
C MET A 158 -19.22 -16.80 3.59
N LEU A 159 -19.65 -18.05 3.71
CA LEU A 159 -20.75 -18.43 4.61
C LEU A 159 -20.29 -18.79 6.01
N GLY A 160 -19.11 -19.40 6.17
CA GLY A 160 -18.58 -19.85 7.44
C GLY A 160 -17.78 -18.79 8.19
N ALA A 161 -17.09 -17.90 7.47
CA ALA A 161 -16.28 -16.81 8.03
C ALA A 161 -16.85 -15.41 7.74
N ASN A 162 -18.00 -15.30 7.06
CA ASN A 162 -18.65 -14.06 6.70
C ASN A 162 -17.76 -13.12 5.85
N HIS A 163 -16.93 -13.68 4.98
CA HIS A 163 -16.15 -12.90 4.03
C HIS A 163 -17.06 -12.34 2.93
N PRO A 164 -16.85 -11.08 2.50
CA PRO A 164 -17.65 -10.48 1.43
C PRO A 164 -17.38 -11.11 0.05
N MET A 165 -16.20 -11.72 -0.11
CA MET A 165 -15.71 -12.42 -1.29
C MET A 165 -14.85 -13.60 -0.84
N GLY A 166 -14.90 -14.72 -1.55
CA GLY A 166 -14.05 -15.87 -1.24
C GLY A 166 -12.57 -15.58 -1.54
N PRO A 167 -11.64 -16.27 -0.88
CA PRO A 167 -10.22 -16.00 -0.99
C PRO A 167 -9.66 -16.24 -2.39
N LEU A 168 -10.16 -17.21 -3.14
CA LEU A 168 -9.67 -17.52 -4.48
C LEU A 168 -10.18 -16.51 -5.51
N ALA A 169 -11.45 -16.12 -5.45
CA ALA A 169 -11.99 -15.04 -6.25
C ALA A 169 -11.29 -13.70 -5.94
N LEU A 170 -10.95 -13.45 -4.68
CA LEU A 170 -10.20 -12.26 -4.30
C LEU A 170 -8.75 -12.31 -4.81
N GLY A 171 -8.11 -13.48 -4.79
CA GLY A 171 -6.78 -13.69 -5.37
C GLY A 171 -6.75 -13.40 -6.87
N ASP A 172 -7.75 -13.86 -7.62
CA ASP A 172 -7.92 -13.55 -9.04
C ASP A 172 -8.14 -12.04 -9.27
N PHE A 173 -8.94 -11.41 -8.42
CA PHE A 173 -9.22 -9.97 -8.52
C PHE A 173 -7.99 -9.10 -8.23
N ILE A 174 -7.15 -9.49 -7.27
CA ILE A 174 -5.88 -8.81 -6.94
C ILE A 174 -4.85 -9.05 -8.06
N GLY A 175 -4.82 -10.24 -8.61
CA GLY A 175 -3.82 -10.79 -9.50
C GLY A 175 -2.90 -11.76 -8.77
N LEU A 176 -2.81 -13.00 -9.25
CA LEU A 176 -1.99 -14.03 -8.62
C LEU A 176 -0.48 -13.72 -8.72
N ASP A 177 -0.06 -12.99 -9.73
CA ASP A 177 1.29 -12.45 -9.88
C ASP A 177 1.63 -11.45 -8.76
N VAL A 178 0.69 -10.58 -8.41
CA VAL A 178 0.83 -9.63 -7.29
C VAL A 178 0.87 -10.40 -5.96
N CYS A 179 -0.02 -11.39 -5.77
CA CYS A 179 -0.01 -12.24 -4.59
C CYS A 179 1.34 -12.95 -4.42
N LEU A 180 1.88 -13.53 -5.50
CA LEU A 180 3.19 -14.19 -5.49
C LEU A 180 4.33 -13.21 -5.18
N ALA A 181 4.30 -12.00 -5.74
CA ALA A 181 5.30 -10.98 -5.45
C ALA A 181 5.33 -10.62 -3.96
N ILE A 182 4.15 -10.44 -3.34
CA ILE A 182 4.04 -10.15 -1.90
C ILE A 182 4.50 -11.36 -1.06
N MET A 183 4.14 -12.60 -1.43
CA MET A 183 4.64 -13.80 -0.74
C MET A 183 6.16 -13.88 -0.76
N ASN A 184 6.78 -13.57 -1.90
CA ASN A 184 8.24 -13.54 -2.03
C ASN A 184 8.87 -12.47 -1.11
N VAL A 185 8.26 -11.29 -0.97
CA VAL A 185 8.72 -10.28 -0.02
C VAL A 185 8.58 -10.78 1.41
N LEU A 186 7.43 -11.36 1.77
CA LEU A 186 7.22 -11.92 3.12
C LEU A 186 8.25 -12.99 3.46
N TYR A 187 8.56 -13.88 2.51
CA TYR A 187 9.57 -14.92 2.69
C TYR A 187 10.99 -14.33 2.81
N SER A 188 11.39 -13.44 1.91
CA SER A 188 12.75 -12.88 1.90
C SER A 188 13.04 -12.07 3.15
N GLU A 189 12.05 -11.31 3.64
CA GLU A 189 12.21 -10.45 4.81
C GLU A 189 12.14 -11.20 6.16
N THR A 190 11.44 -12.34 6.20
CA THR A 190 11.24 -13.06 7.46
C THR A 190 12.02 -14.37 7.55
N GLY A 191 12.35 -14.99 6.42
CA GLY A 191 12.91 -16.35 6.36
C GLY A 191 11.94 -17.43 6.87
N ASP A 192 10.68 -17.11 7.07
CA ASP A 192 9.67 -18.03 7.60
C ASP A 192 9.11 -18.90 6.46
N PRO A 193 9.31 -20.23 6.48
CA PRO A 193 8.91 -21.14 5.40
C PRO A 193 7.40 -21.27 5.18
N LYS A 194 6.58 -20.63 6.01
CA LYS A 194 5.13 -20.59 5.79
C LYS A 194 4.71 -19.65 4.66
N TYR A 195 5.61 -18.78 4.21
CA TYR A 195 5.40 -17.87 3.08
C TYR A 195 5.95 -18.42 1.79
#